data_bed9501e7ba69be7c8fcb64c8848a4f0
#
_entry.id   bed9501e7ba69be7c8fcb64c8848a4f0
#
_cell.length_a   1.000
_cell.length_b   1.000
_cell.length_c   1.000
_cell.angle_alpha   90.00
_cell.angle_beta   90.00
_cell.angle_gamma   90.00
#
_symmetry.space_group_name_H-M   'P 1'
#
loop_
_entity.id
_entity.type
_entity.pdbx_description
1 polymer ?
#
loop_
_entity_poly.entity_id
_entity_poly.type
_entity_poly.pdbx_seq_one_letter_code
_entity_poly.pdbx_strand_id
1 'polypeptide(L)'
;MNLNLTSMMDMFTIILVFLIFSFSSQDQNLKLDQDLTLPESTAAIEFKWAINVNLTPTELKVEGNTVAKVKSGKFAGVKINKDKKRVMPLFHLLKKFKEIESREKVNPTESETVISFQADKNLPFEMIDLVMKTSAQAGYPNFRFVVLKK
;
A
#
# COMPACT_ATOMS: atom_id res chain seq x y z
N MET A 1 -0.05 -38.13 -40.85
CA MET A 1 -0.27 -37.71 -39.48
C MET A 1 -1.04 -36.40 -39.49
N ASN A 2 -2.32 -36.46 -39.24
CA ASN A 2 -3.11 -35.25 -39.04
C ASN A 2 -2.95 -34.80 -37.60
N LEU A 3 -2.02 -33.90 -37.36
CA LEU A 3 -1.91 -33.17 -36.13
C LEU A 3 -3.15 -32.29 -35.99
N ASN A 4 -4.03 -32.60 -35.04
CA ASN A 4 -5.19 -31.77 -34.71
C ASN A 4 -4.72 -30.46 -34.06
N LEU A 5 -4.20 -29.54 -34.84
CA LEU A 5 -3.82 -28.19 -34.41
C LEU A 5 -5.02 -27.42 -33.85
N THR A 6 -6.20 -27.65 -34.39
CA THR A 6 -7.46 -27.08 -33.89
C THR A 6 -7.79 -27.49 -32.46
N SER A 7 -7.55 -28.73 -32.06
CA SER A 7 -7.76 -29.21 -30.70
C SER A 7 -6.78 -28.58 -29.71
N MET A 8 -5.52 -28.39 -30.11
CA MET A 8 -4.50 -27.71 -29.30
C MET A 8 -4.80 -26.22 -29.15
N MET A 9 -5.27 -25.56 -30.22
CA MET A 9 -5.68 -24.15 -30.18
C MET A 9 -6.88 -23.94 -29.28
N ASP A 10 -7.84 -24.86 -29.25
CA ASP A 10 -9.01 -24.78 -28.39
C ASP A 10 -8.63 -24.88 -26.93
N MET A 11 -7.78 -25.82 -26.53
CA MET A 11 -7.23 -25.90 -25.18
C MET A 11 -6.46 -24.64 -24.80
N PHE A 12 -5.67 -24.09 -25.70
CA PHE A 12 -4.93 -22.86 -25.47
C PHE A 12 -5.88 -21.66 -25.26
N THR A 13 -6.92 -21.57 -26.04
CA THR A 13 -7.96 -20.54 -25.91
C THR A 13 -8.68 -20.63 -24.56
N ILE A 14 -9.04 -21.83 -24.10
CA ILE A 14 -9.68 -22.05 -22.82
C ILE A 14 -8.76 -21.61 -21.66
N ILE A 15 -7.47 -21.97 -21.71
CA ILE A 15 -6.48 -21.55 -20.70
C ILE A 15 -6.35 -20.02 -20.70
N LEU A 16 -6.30 -19.38 -21.86
CA LEU A 16 -6.19 -17.94 -22.01
C LEU A 16 -7.39 -17.20 -21.45
N VAL A 17 -8.61 -17.68 -21.74
CA VAL A 17 -9.87 -17.16 -21.19
C VAL A 17 -9.90 -17.35 -19.67
N PHE A 18 -9.48 -18.51 -19.18
CA PHE A 18 -9.40 -18.77 -17.74
C PHE A 18 -8.44 -17.84 -17.02
N LEU A 19 -7.26 -17.58 -17.60
CA LEU A 19 -6.31 -16.62 -17.05
C LEU A 19 -6.87 -15.19 -17.01
N ILE A 20 -7.55 -14.77 -18.08
CA ILE A 20 -8.20 -13.45 -18.12
C ILE A 20 -9.27 -13.35 -17.02
N PHE A 21 -10.09 -14.38 -16.84
CA PHE A 21 -11.09 -14.42 -15.78
C PHE A 21 -10.47 -14.43 -14.39
N SER A 22 -9.38 -15.16 -14.18
CA SER A 22 -8.67 -15.18 -12.90
C SER A 22 -8.06 -13.82 -12.56
N PHE A 23 -7.51 -13.11 -13.53
CA PHE A 23 -7.03 -11.74 -13.33
C PHE A 23 -8.16 -10.76 -13.04
N SER A 24 -9.28 -10.89 -13.72
CA SER A 24 -10.45 -10.02 -13.51
C SER A 24 -11.11 -10.22 -12.14
N SER A 25 -11.00 -11.42 -11.57
CA SER A 25 -11.57 -11.72 -10.24
C SER A 25 -10.77 -11.08 -9.08
N GLN A 26 -9.55 -10.66 -9.33
CA GLN A 26 -8.72 -9.94 -8.34
C GLN A 26 -8.97 -8.43 -8.34
N ASP A 27 -9.61 -7.89 -9.36
CA ASP A 27 -10.12 -6.53 -9.32
C ASP A 27 -11.34 -6.50 -8.40
N GLN A 28 -11.02 -6.45 -7.11
CA GLN A 28 -11.72 -5.82 -6.02
C GLN A 28 -13.17 -5.47 -6.33
N ASN A 29 -14.07 -6.18 -5.70
CA ASN A 29 -15.43 -5.78 -5.39
C ASN A 29 -15.57 -4.33 -4.89
N LEU A 30 -15.24 -3.37 -5.72
CA LEU A 30 -15.86 -2.08 -5.70
C LEU A 30 -17.27 -2.29 -6.25
N LYS A 31 -18.16 -2.83 -5.41
CA LYS A 31 -19.59 -2.68 -5.62
C LYS A 31 -19.86 -1.19 -5.55
N LEU A 32 -19.75 -0.54 -6.70
CA LEU A 32 -20.36 0.76 -6.89
C LEU A 32 -21.86 0.52 -6.73
N ASP A 33 -22.42 0.96 -5.61
CA ASP A 33 -23.86 1.06 -5.47
C ASP A 33 -24.40 1.83 -6.67
N GLN A 34 -25.35 1.25 -7.39
CA GLN A 34 -25.88 1.80 -8.63
C GLN A 34 -26.58 3.17 -8.43
N ASP A 35 -26.79 3.57 -7.19
CA ASP A 35 -27.38 4.86 -6.81
C ASP A 35 -26.33 5.93 -6.41
N LEU A 36 -25.03 5.64 -6.59
CA LEU A 36 -23.97 6.58 -6.26
C LEU A 36 -23.66 7.48 -7.45
N THR A 37 -24.28 8.65 -7.50
CA THR A 37 -23.82 9.73 -8.36
C THR A 37 -22.49 10.26 -7.82
N LEU A 38 -21.41 9.85 -8.46
CA LEU A 38 -20.09 10.37 -8.13
C LEU A 38 -20.05 11.88 -8.44
N PRO A 39 -19.64 12.72 -7.48
CA PRO A 39 -19.44 14.13 -7.79
C PRO A 39 -18.34 14.25 -8.85
N GLU A 40 -18.62 14.95 -9.92
CA GLU A 40 -17.62 15.31 -10.91
C GLU A 40 -16.60 16.24 -10.25
N SER A 41 -15.41 15.72 -10.01
CA SER A 41 -14.30 16.54 -9.55
C SER A 41 -13.61 17.14 -10.75
N THR A 42 -13.67 18.46 -10.86
CA THR A 42 -12.85 19.23 -11.81
C THR A 42 -11.39 19.37 -11.35
N ALA A 43 -11.04 18.78 -10.19
CA ALA A 43 -9.68 18.74 -9.73
C ALA A 43 -8.85 17.81 -10.62
N ALA A 44 -7.81 18.32 -11.22
CA ALA A 44 -6.80 17.49 -11.87
C ALA A 44 -6.30 16.47 -10.85
N ILE A 45 -6.56 15.20 -11.13
CA ILE A 45 -6.05 14.12 -10.29
C ILE A 45 -4.54 14.05 -10.55
N GLU A 46 -3.78 14.77 -9.75
CA GLU A 46 -2.34 14.54 -9.69
C GLU A 46 -2.11 13.10 -9.22
N PHE A 47 -1.57 12.29 -10.09
CA PHE A 47 -1.13 10.94 -9.75
C PHE A 47 0.05 11.07 -8.77
N LYS A 48 -0.24 11.04 -7.48
CA LYS A 48 0.79 11.01 -6.45
C LYS A 48 1.14 9.57 -6.15
N TRP A 49 2.39 9.24 -6.29
CA TRP A 49 2.90 7.95 -5.82
C TRP A 49 2.63 7.81 -4.33
N ALA A 50 2.06 6.69 -3.93
CA ALA A 50 1.74 6.42 -2.54
C ALA A 50 2.45 5.15 -2.06
N ILE A 51 3.13 5.24 -0.93
CA ILE A 51 3.67 4.08 -0.22
C ILE A 51 2.59 3.56 0.71
N ASN A 52 2.21 2.30 0.55
CA ASN A 52 1.18 1.68 1.38
C ASN A 52 1.76 1.21 2.71
N VAL A 53 1.25 1.74 3.80
CA VAL A 53 1.62 1.33 5.16
C VAL A 53 0.38 0.79 5.87
N ASN A 54 0.41 -0.49 6.20
CA ASN A 54 -0.70 -1.19 6.85
C ASN A 54 -0.31 -1.58 8.27
N LEU A 55 -1.04 -1.08 9.23
CA LEU A 55 -0.88 -1.42 10.64
C LEU A 55 -2.04 -2.30 11.11
N THR A 56 -1.75 -3.57 11.34
CA THR A 56 -2.70 -4.56 11.87
C THR A 56 -2.42 -4.85 13.33
N PRO A 57 -3.33 -5.53 14.07
CA PRO A 57 -3.08 -5.94 15.45
C PRO A 57 -1.92 -6.92 15.63
N THR A 58 -1.44 -7.53 14.54
CA THR A 58 -0.39 -8.55 14.55
C THR A 58 0.93 -8.10 13.95
N GLU A 59 0.88 -7.17 12.99
CA GLU A 59 2.08 -6.77 12.24
C GLU A 59 1.94 -5.39 11.59
N LEU A 60 3.09 -4.78 11.34
CA LEU A 60 3.22 -3.58 10.50
C LEU A 60 3.79 -3.99 9.14
N LYS A 61 3.08 -3.68 8.08
CA LYS A 61 3.50 -3.95 6.71
C LYS A 61 3.74 -2.65 5.93
N VAL A 62 4.74 -2.68 5.08
CA VAL A 62 5.02 -1.65 4.09
C VAL A 62 5.12 -2.30 2.72
N GLU A 63 4.30 -1.86 1.77
CA GLU A 63 4.20 -2.46 0.43
C GLU A 63 4.00 -3.99 0.46
N GLY A 64 3.17 -4.48 1.41
CA GLY A 64 2.91 -5.90 1.58
C GLY A 64 3.98 -6.68 2.35
N ASN A 65 5.14 -6.08 2.65
CA ASN A 65 6.22 -6.72 3.38
C ASN A 65 6.13 -6.42 4.87
N THR A 66 6.22 -7.45 5.72
CA THR A 66 6.22 -7.28 7.18
C THR A 66 7.51 -6.63 7.66
N VAL A 67 7.40 -5.48 8.28
CA VAL A 67 8.53 -4.69 8.82
C VAL A 67 8.70 -4.91 10.31
N ALA A 68 7.60 -5.02 11.03
CA ALA A 68 7.59 -5.22 12.48
C ALA A 68 6.39 -6.06 12.90
N LYS A 69 6.58 -6.86 13.96
CA LYS A 69 5.47 -7.59 14.60
C LYS A 69 4.85 -6.75 15.70
N VAL A 70 3.55 -6.91 15.88
CA VAL A 70 2.77 -6.26 16.92
C VAL A 70 2.22 -7.32 17.87
N LYS A 71 2.32 -7.09 19.16
CA LYS A 71 1.70 -7.92 20.21
C LYS A 71 1.11 -7.01 21.28
N SER A 72 -0.14 -7.27 21.65
CA SER A 72 -0.83 -6.53 22.72
C SER A 72 -0.74 -5.00 22.58
N GLY A 73 -0.90 -4.48 21.39
CA GLY A 73 -0.84 -3.03 21.13
C GLY A 73 0.55 -2.41 21.26
N LYS A 74 1.61 -3.21 21.14
CA LYS A 74 3.01 -2.75 21.18
C LYS A 74 3.83 -3.46 20.09
N PHE A 75 4.86 -2.79 19.60
CA PHE A 75 5.81 -3.42 18.69
C PHE A 75 6.67 -4.44 19.43
N ALA A 76 6.71 -5.68 18.95
CA ALA A 76 7.45 -6.77 19.54
C ALA A 76 8.78 -6.99 18.79
N GLY A 77 9.86 -7.16 19.57
CA GLY A 77 11.17 -7.51 19.01
C GLY A 77 11.85 -6.42 18.15
N VAL A 78 11.38 -5.20 18.25
CA VAL A 78 11.84 -4.08 17.42
C VAL A 78 12.51 -3.03 18.28
N LYS A 79 13.66 -2.52 17.83
CA LYS A 79 14.32 -1.39 18.46
C LYS A 79 13.52 -0.12 18.24
N ILE A 80 12.92 0.39 19.29
CA ILE A 80 12.29 1.71 19.32
C ILE A 80 13.30 2.68 19.95
N ASN A 81 13.65 3.71 19.21
CA ASN A 81 14.44 4.78 19.81
C ASN A 81 13.53 5.64 20.69
N LYS A 82 13.71 5.51 21.99
CA LYS A 82 12.90 6.22 23.00
C LYS A 82 13.09 7.74 22.96
N ASP A 83 14.29 8.20 22.63
CA ASP A 83 14.62 9.63 22.57
C ASP A 83 13.93 10.32 21.39
N LYS A 84 13.94 9.65 20.24
CA LYS A 84 13.37 10.17 19.00
C LYS A 84 11.98 9.64 18.68
N LYS A 85 11.41 8.79 19.54
CA LYS A 85 10.09 8.17 19.38
C LYS A 85 9.85 7.64 17.97
N ARG A 86 10.70 6.71 17.52
CA ARG A 86 10.60 6.13 16.18
C ARG A 86 10.88 4.64 16.14
N VAL A 87 10.21 3.96 15.22
CA VAL A 87 10.41 2.54 14.92
C VAL A 87 11.58 2.41 13.97
N MET A 88 12.71 1.90 14.43
CA MET A 88 13.95 1.87 13.65
C MET A 88 13.84 1.11 12.31
N PRO A 89 13.26 -0.10 12.24
CA PRO A 89 13.14 -0.81 10.96
C PRO A 89 12.32 -0.04 9.92
N LEU A 90 11.21 0.56 10.34
CA LEU A 90 10.37 1.38 9.48
C LEU A 90 11.14 2.63 8.99
N PHE A 91 11.85 3.28 9.89
CA PHE A 91 12.65 4.45 9.56
C PHE A 91 13.72 4.14 8.52
N HIS A 92 14.48 3.07 8.70
CA HIS A 92 15.52 2.67 7.75
C HIS A 92 14.96 2.29 6.37
N LEU A 93 13.83 1.58 6.35
CA LEU A 93 13.18 1.20 5.10
C LEU A 93 12.67 2.42 4.33
N LEU A 94 11.96 3.31 5.01
CA LEU A 94 11.43 4.53 4.37
C LEU A 94 12.55 5.48 3.94
N LYS A 95 13.62 5.59 4.72
CA LYS A 95 14.79 6.38 4.33
C LYS A 95 15.45 5.83 3.06
N LYS A 96 15.56 4.50 2.96
CA LYS A 96 16.07 3.84 1.75
C LYS A 96 15.17 4.13 0.53
N PHE A 97 13.86 4.09 0.69
CA PHE A 97 12.93 4.46 -0.38
C PHE A 97 13.12 5.92 -0.80
N LYS A 98 13.33 6.82 0.16
CA LYS A 98 13.58 8.23 -0.13
C LYS A 98 14.88 8.46 -0.90
N GLU A 99 15.92 7.72 -0.59
CA GLU A 99 17.18 7.77 -1.31
C GLU A 99 17.03 7.28 -2.76
N ILE A 100 16.28 6.19 -2.98
CA ILE A 100 15.99 5.67 -4.32
C ILE A 100 15.15 6.69 -5.11
N GLU A 101 14.09 7.20 -4.49
CA GLU A 101 13.23 8.24 -5.09
C GLU A 101 14.03 9.49 -5.50
N SER A 102 14.96 9.92 -4.67
CA SER A 102 15.81 11.07 -4.96
C SER A 102 16.79 10.84 -6.13
N ARG A 103 17.17 9.59 -6.37
CA ARG A 103 18.03 9.23 -7.51
C ARG A 103 17.25 9.12 -8.82
N GLU A 104 15.98 8.71 -8.75
CA GLU A 104 15.13 8.50 -9.93
C GLU A 104 14.41 9.77 -10.39
N LYS A 105 14.18 10.72 -9.48
CA LYS A 105 13.54 12.00 -9.84
C LYS A 105 14.47 12.84 -10.72
N VAL A 106 14.14 12.91 -11.99
CA VAL A 106 14.83 13.75 -12.98
C VAL A 106 14.29 15.20 -12.95
N ASN A 107 13.06 15.41 -12.48
CA ASN A 107 12.41 16.72 -12.45
C ASN A 107 11.95 17.08 -11.03
N PRO A 108 12.28 18.28 -10.55
CA PRO A 108 11.84 18.76 -9.24
C PRO A 108 10.34 19.06 -9.14
N THR A 109 9.62 19.00 -10.24
CA THR A 109 8.17 19.26 -10.33
C THR A 109 7.32 18.00 -10.15
N GLU A 110 7.94 16.83 -10.00
CA GLU A 110 7.17 15.61 -9.73
C GLU A 110 6.54 15.67 -8.34
N SER A 111 5.26 15.34 -8.29
CA SER A 111 4.45 15.36 -7.07
C SER A 111 5.11 14.57 -5.93
N GLU A 112 5.09 15.14 -4.73
CA GLU A 112 5.63 14.47 -3.54
C GLU A 112 4.93 13.14 -3.29
N THR A 113 5.72 12.10 -3.02
CA THR A 113 5.20 10.80 -2.61
C THR A 113 4.48 10.93 -1.26
N VAL A 114 3.28 10.38 -1.19
CA VAL A 114 2.47 10.37 0.03
C VAL A 114 2.45 8.98 0.65
N ILE A 115 2.26 8.91 1.95
CA ILE A 115 2.01 7.64 2.63
C ILE A 115 0.51 7.38 2.70
N SER A 116 0.08 6.27 2.10
CA SER A 116 -1.27 5.73 2.23
C SER A 116 -1.31 4.85 3.47
N PHE A 117 -1.88 5.37 4.55
CA PHE A 117 -1.88 4.71 5.85
C PHE A 117 -3.21 4.03 6.14
N GLN A 118 -3.16 2.74 6.42
CA GLN A 118 -4.30 1.94 6.85
C GLN A 118 -4.01 1.38 8.24
N ALA A 119 -4.89 1.64 9.19
CA ALA A 119 -4.77 1.13 10.53
C ALA A 119 -6.06 0.44 10.98
N ASP A 120 -5.92 -0.63 11.76
CA ASP A 120 -7.07 -1.27 12.39
C ASP A 120 -7.66 -0.34 13.49
N LYS A 121 -8.99 -0.29 13.54
CA LYS A 121 -9.73 0.56 14.48
C LYS A 121 -9.48 0.26 15.95
N ASN A 122 -9.06 -0.96 16.26
CA ASN A 122 -8.84 -1.43 17.64
C ASN A 122 -7.43 -1.14 18.15
N LEU A 123 -6.58 -0.53 17.34
CA LEU A 123 -5.21 -0.21 17.72
C LEU A 123 -5.14 1.06 18.58
N PRO A 124 -4.26 1.09 19.58
CA PRO A 124 -4.00 2.29 20.37
C PRO A 124 -3.50 3.44 19.47
N PHE A 125 -3.98 4.64 19.72
CA PHE A 125 -3.55 5.83 18.97
C PHE A 125 -2.04 6.07 19.07
N GLU A 126 -1.43 5.71 20.20
CA GLU A 126 0.02 5.83 20.39
C GLU A 126 0.85 5.10 19.34
N MET A 127 0.37 3.94 18.88
CA MET A 127 1.03 3.20 17.80
C MET A 127 0.92 3.91 16.47
N ILE A 128 -0.25 4.45 16.17
CA ILE A 128 -0.51 5.21 14.96
C ILE A 128 0.38 6.46 14.94
N ASP A 129 0.41 7.19 16.04
CA ASP A 129 1.25 8.39 16.20
C ASP A 129 2.73 8.06 16.03
N LEU A 130 3.19 6.93 16.59
CA LEU A 130 4.58 6.48 16.48
C LEU A 130 4.96 6.17 15.02
N VAL A 131 4.08 5.49 14.28
CA VAL A 131 4.31 5.19 12.86
C VAL A 131 4.31 6.47 12.03
N MET A 132 3.39 7.38 12.29
CA MET A 132 3.32 8.67 11.58
C MET A 132 4.57 9.51 11.83
N LYS A 133 5.00 9.64 13.08
CA LYS A 133 6.23 10.37 13.45
C LYS A 133 7.47 9.75 12.80
N THR A 134 7.56 8.43 12.79
CA THR A 134 8.65 7.71 12.13
C THR A 134 8.69 8.02 10.64
N SER A 135 7.54 7.98 9.99
CA SER A 135 7.42 8.25 8.55
C SER A 135 7.77 9.70 8.20
N ALA A 136 7.29 10.65 9.00
CA ALA A 136 7.62 12.07 8.83
C ALA A 136 9.13 12.33 8.99
N GLN A 137 9.76 11.72 9.99
CA GLN A 137 11.21 11.82 10.21
C GLN A 137 12.04 11.17 9.09
N ALA A 138 11.48 10.16 8.40
CA ALA A 138 12.12 9.53 7.25
C ALA A 138 12.04 10.36 5.96
N GLY A 139 11.29 11.45 5.95
CA GLY A 139 11.13 12.35 4.81
C GLY A 139 9.78 12.28 4.10
N TYR A 140 8.77 11.69 4.74
CA TYR A 140 7.41 11.59 4.23
C TYR A 140 6.41 12.26 5.18
N PRO A 141 6.27 13.58 5.14
CA PRO A 141 5.37 14.31 6.04
C PRO A 141 3.89 14.24 5.62
N ASN A 142 3.62 13.85 4.38
CA ASN A 142 2.29 13.84 3.81
C ASN A 142 1.64 12.45 3.93
N PHE A 143 0.47 12.41 4.57
CA PHE A 143 -0.29 11.17 4.81
C PHE A 143 -1.66 11.24 4.17
N ARG A 144 -2.12 10.09 3.68
CA ARG A 144 -3.50 9.84 3.29
C ARG A 144 -4.03 8.70 4.13
N PHE A 145 -5.02 8.95 4.95
CA PHE A 145 -5.70 7.90 5.69
C PHE A 145 -6.74 7.20 4.83
N VAL A 146 -6.66 5.89 4.80
CA VAL A 146 -7.68 5.06 4.18
C VAL A 146 -8.52 4.46 5.29
N VAL A 147 -9.77 4.84 5.37
CA VAL A 147 -10.74 4.34 6.34
C VAL A 147 -11.81 3.56 5.61
N LEU A 148 -12.12 2.37 6.13
CA LEU A 148 -13.26 1.60 5.65
C LEU A 148 -14.53 2.16 6.29
N LYS A 149 -15.43 2.69 5.47
CA LYS A 149 -16.78 3.03 5.91
C LYS A 149 -17.57 1.72 6.08
N LYS A 150 -18.05 1.49 7.29
CA LYS A 150 -19.04 0.43 7.52
C LYS A 150 -20.38 0.82 6.93
#